data_4b98c70a953abb68ff1f5ea67bd995f4
#
_entry.id   4b98c70a953abb68ff1f5ea67bd995f4
#
_cell.length_a   1.000
_cell.length_b   1.000
_cell.length_c   1.000
_cell.angle_alpha   90.00
_cell.angle_beta   90.00
_cell.angle_gamma   90.00
#
_symmetry.space_group_name_H-M   'P 1'
#
loop_
_entity.id
_entity.type
_entity.pdbx_description
1 polymer ?
#
loop_
_entity_poly.entity_id
_entity_poly.type
_entity_poly.pdbx_seq_one_letter_code
_entity_poly.pdbx_strand_id
1 'polypeptide(L)'
;MTDFEKTYQNYNPRQAALDEARALLTEAAKAAMADGTLPEAELPAFIVEIPADVKNGDIASNLAMAGARTWRKAPKMIADALIAHLPSIEGSVFSKVEVAGPGFINLFLSQSFWAGVVLGACANKEYGRTDHGKGAKYNVEFVSANPTGPMHMGNARGGALGDCLAAVLDWAGYDVTREFYINDAGNQIQKFGKSLAVRYLQQFCGEEAYPLPAECYQGGDIKVLAGEFAEIHGDAYVAPCKGMSEEELFASEAFETLKNALVDYALPKNIAALQRDLGKYRIDYDVWFHESTLHESGAVKAVVDKLLELGACYKAEDGAVMYRSAQYAAKYGTVNKKKTEDGTEEEAKDEVLVRANGIPTYFAADIAYYWDKRHRAENSADVAIYMLGADHHGYIGRMMAMCAAFGDEPGKNMQILIGQLVNVMKDGKPVRMSKRAGNVVTIDDLVSVVGVDAARYSLARSDYNQNFDIDLALLASHTNDNPVYYVQYAHARSKNVDRNAAAAGISYEGADLALLDTEADGEVLAALAQFPSVLATAADDRQPHKVARYLEELAATYHKWYNVERVVPMALTDPETRGDDEARKALEIAKNPEPARAAARLKLNDAVQQVIANGLDLLGVTAPEKM
;
A
#
# COMPACT_ATOMS: atom_id res chain seq x y z
N MET A 1 -10.43 5.35 26.93
CA MET A 1 -10.00 3.96 26.71
C MET A 1 -10.11 3.23 28.07
N THR A 2 -10.91 2.19 28.13
CA THR A 2 -11.05 1.34 29.32
C THR A 2 -9.79 0.51 29.51
N ASP A 3 -9.58 -0.07 30.71
CA ASP A 3 -8.40 -0.97 30.91
C ASP A 3 -8.48 -2.22 30.00
N PHE A 4 -9.69 -2.64 29.66
CA PHE A 4 -9.94 -3.71 28.70
C PHE A 4 -9.47 -3.34 27.28
N GLU A 5 -9.80 -2.15 26.78
CA GLU A 5 -9.33 -1.66 25.47
C GLU A 5 -7.82 -1.51 25.42
N LYS A 6 -7.17 -1.08 26.52
CA LYS A 6 -5.70 -0.98 26.57
C LYS A 6 -5.02 -2.34 26.47
N THR A 7 -5.63 -3.40 26.99
CA THR A 7 -5.07 -4.77 26.93
C THR A 7 -4.93 -5.27 25.49
N TYR A 8 -5.81 -4.82 24.60
CA TYR A 8 -5.81 -5.24 23.20
C TYR A 8 -5.27 -4.19 22.22
N GLN A 9 -4.70 -3.08 22.74
CA GLN A 9 -4.03 -2.09 21.91
C GLN A 9 -2.75 -2.70 21.33
N ASN A 10 -2.52 -2.54 20.02
CA ASN A 10 -1.36 -3.11 19.30
C ASN A 10 -1.22 -4.63 19.45
N TYR A 11 -2.30 -5.33 19.71
CA TYR A 11 -2.29 -6.76 19.98
C TYR A 11 -2.14 -7.58 18.69
N ASN A 12 -1.03 -8.31 18.60
CA ASN A 12 -0.81 -9.34 17.57
C ASN A 12 -0.80 -10.71 18.24
N PRO A 13 -1.95 -11.43 18.27
CA PRO A 13 -2.06 -12.70 19.01
C PRO A 13 -1.09 -13.75 18.52
N ARG A 14 -0.90 -13.89 17.20
CA ARG A 14 0.01 -14.90 16.65
C ARG A 14 1.47 -14.61 16.98
N GLN A 15 1.90 -13.35 16.87
CA GLN A 15 3.27 -12.98 17.24
C GLN A 15 3.52 -13.18 18.75
N ALA A 16 2.56 -12.78 19.57
CA ALA A 16 2.65 -13.00 21.02
C ALA A 16 2.80 -14.49 21.37
N ALA A 17 2.02 -15.37 20.73
CA ALA A 17 2.12 -16.81 20.93
C ALA A 17 3.46 -17.40 20.44
N LEU A 18 4.00 -16.92 19.31
CA LEU A 18 5.33 -17.33 18.82
C LEU A 18 6.44 -16.91 19.79
N ASP A 19 6.34 -15.69 20.33
CA ASP A 19 7.33 -15.15 21.28
C ASP A 19 7.27 -15.91 22.63
N GLU A 20 6.07 -16.22 23.12
CA GLU A 20 5.87 -17.03 24.32
C GLU A 20 6.40 -18.45 24.13
N ALA A 21 6.11 -19.10 22.99
CA ALA A 21 6.66 -20.42 22.67
C ALA A 21 8.19 -20.42 22.65
N ARG A 22 8.79 -19.38 22.06
CA ARG A 22 10.25 -19.20 22.04
C ARG A 22 10.82 -19.03 23.44
N ALA A 23 10.16 -18.24 24.28
CA ALA A 23 10.57 -18.02 25.68
C ALA A 23 10.50 -19.32 26.49
N LEU A 24 9.37 -20.05 26.43
CA LEU A 24 9.18 -21.32 27.11
C LEU A 24 10.26 -22.36 26.74
N LEU A 25 10.54 -22.49 25.44
CA LEU A 25 11.54 -23.44 24.95
C LEU A 25 12.98 -23.01 25.33
N THR A 26 13.25 -21.72 25.37
CA THR A 26 14.53 -21.16 25.81
C THR A 26 14.75 -21.44 27.30
N GLU A 27 13.73 -21.25 28.15
CA GLU A 27 13.79 -21.54 29.57
C GLU A 27 13.94 -23.04 29.84
N ALA A 28 13.20 -23.88 29.11
CA ALA A 28 13.35 -25.33 29.19
C ALA A 28 14.78 -25.80 28.87
N ALA A 29 15.38 -25.22 27.83
CA ALA A 29 16.77 -25.53 27.46
C ALA A 29 17.77 -25.12 28.53
N LYS A 30 17.60 -23.92 29.11
CA LYS A 30 18.43 -23.44 30.21
C LYS A 30 18.32 -24.32 31.46
N ALA A 31 17.09 -24.72 31.82
CA ALA A 31 16.83 -25.61 32.94
C ALA A 31 17.47 -27.00 32.74
N ALA A 32 17.33 -27.59 31.57
CA ALA A 32 17.94 -28.88 31.22
C ALA A 32 19.49 -28.82 31.16
N MET A 33 20.08 -27.68 30.84
CA MET A 33 21.54 -27.47 30.94
C MET A 33 21.97 -27.29 32.37
N ALA A 34 21.23 -26.54 33.19
CA ALA A 34 21.55 -26.28 34.57
C ALA A 34 21.59 -27.52 35.47
N ASP A 35 20.74 -28.52 35.22
CA ASP A 35 20.71 -29.81 35.94
C ASP A 35 21.61 -30.90 35.32
N GLY A 36 22.26 -30.58 34.18
CA GLY A 36 23.14 -31.49 33.45
C GLY A 36 22.45 -32.53 32.55
N THR A 37 21.12 -32.46 32.39
CA THR A 37 20.39 -33.30 31.44
C THR A 37 20.83 -33.01 30.00
N LEU A 38 21.07 -31.77 29.67
CA LEU A 38 21.78 -31.33 28.44
C LEU A 38 23.16 -30.79 28.78
N PRO A 39 24.19 -31.01 27.94
CA PRO A 39 25.50 -30.35 28.13
C PRO A 39 25.39 -28.84 28.15
N GLU A 40 26.16 -28.17 29.00
CA GLU A 40 26.23 -26.72 28.99
C GLU A 40 26.82 -26.21 27.67
N ALA A 41 26.11 -25.35 26.96
CA ALA A 41 26.48 -24.81 25.67
C ALA A 41 25.70 -23.53 25.36
N GLU A 42 26.19 -22.77 24.38
CA GLU A 42 25.39 -21.68 23.82
C GLU A 42 24.12 -22.22 23.14
N LEU A 43 22.98 -21.54 23.35
CA LEU A 43 21.72 -21.94 22.74
C LEU A 43 21.82 -21.83 21.21
N PRO A 44 21.53 -22.90 20.45
CA PRO A 44 21.57 -22.85 19.00
C PRO A 44 20.48 -21.91 18.45
N ALA A 45 20.71 -21.31 17.31
CA ALA A 45 19.64 -20.63 16.58
C ALA A 45 18.57 -21.65 16.15
N PHE A 46 17.31 -21.34 16.45
CA PHE A 46 16.18 -22.22 16.15
C PHE A 46 14.96 -21.46 15.65
N ILE A 47 14.08 -22.19 15.00
CA ILE A 47 12.84 -21.67 14.40
C ILE A 47 11.67 -22.00 15.33
N VAL A 48 10.77 -21.04 15.49
CA VAL A 48 9.42 -21.20 16.01
C VAL A 48 8.49 -20.62 14.94
N GLU A 49 7.60 -21.44 14.43
CA GLU A 49 6.78 -21.10 13.28
C GLU A 49 5.37 -21.71 13.37
N ILE A 50 4.47 -21.22 12.53
CA ILE A 50 3.14 -21.80 12.33
C ILE A 50 3.29 -22.91 11.28
N PRO A 51 3.04 -24.18 11.60
CA PRO A 51 3.20 -25.28 10.66
C PRO A 51 2.14 -25.18 9.54
N ALA A 52 2.51 -25.62 8.32
CA ALA A 52 1.58 -25.65 7.20
C ALA A 52 0.45 -26.68 7.36
N ASP A 53 0.69 -27.78 8.10
CA ASP A 53 -0.32 -28.81 8.41
C ASP A 53 -0.75 -28.66 9.87
N VAL A 54 -2.02 -28.35 10.09
CA VAL A 54 -2.65 -28.20 11.42
C VAL A 54 -2.50 -29.43 12.32
N LYS A 55 -2.26 -30.62 11.76
CA LYS A 55 -1.95 -31.83 12.53
C LYS A 55 -0.66 -31.72 13.33
N ASN A 56 0.21 -30.83 12.97
CA ASN A 56 1.49 -30.55 13.65
C ASN A 56 1.35 -29.48 14.75
N GLY A 57 0.13 -29.21 15.23
CA GLY A 57 -0.16 -28.18 16.23
C GLY A 57 -0.35 -26.79 15.61
N ASP A 58 -0.57 -25.80 16.46
CA ASP A 58 -0.72 -24.40 16.04
C ASP A 58 0.64 -23.70 15.88
N ILE A 59 1.63 -24.15 16.65
CA ILE A 59 3.02 -23.66 16.59
C ILE A 59 3.96 -24.88 16.66
N ALA A 60 5.04 -24.83 15.88
CA ALA A 60 6.08 -25.87 15.86
C ALA A 60 7.47 -25.25 16.05
N SER A 61 8.36 -26.00 16.69
CA SER A 61 9.76 -25.63 16.84
C SER A 61 10.70 -26.77 16.46
N ASN A 62 11.82 -26.40 15.83
CA ASN A 62 12.91 -27.30 15.48
C ASN A 62 14.08 -27.27 16.48
N LEU A 63 13.92 -26.68 17.67
CA LEU A 63 15.01 -26.47 18.65
C LEU A 63 15.81 -27.75 18.92
N ALA A 64 15.14 -28.88 19.09
CA ALA A 64 15.83 -30.14 19.41
C ALA A 64 16.67 -30.64 18.23
N MET A 65 16.21 -30.44 17.01
CA MET A 65 16.99 -30.78 15.79
C MET A 65 18.16 -29.84 15.58
N ALA A 66 17.94 -28.52 15.74
CA ALA A 66 18.99 -27.52 15.64
C ALA A 66 20.08 -27.74 16.71
N GLY A 67 19.69 -28.17 17.90
CA GLY A 67 20.57 -28.45 19.03
C GLY A 67 21.35 -29.77 18.99
N ALA A 68 21.02 -30.68 18.05
CA ALA A 68 21.61 -32.04 18.00
C ALA A 68 23.16 -32.03 17.97
N ARG A 69 23.76 -31.14 17.20
CA ARG A 69 25.23 -30.98 17.14
C ARG A 69 25.77 -30.32 18.39
N THR A 70 25.11 -29.28 18.89
CA THR A 70 25.49 -28.49 20.07
C THR A 70 25.51 -29.35 21.32
N TRP A 71 24.43 -30.08 21.59
CA TRP A 71 24.29 -30.92 22.77
C TRP A 71 24.73 -32.39 22.57
N ARG A 72 25.19 -32.74 21.35
CA ARG A 72 25.70 -34.10 21.00
C ARG A 72 24.78 -35.24 21.41
N LYS A 73 23.48 -35.02 21.25
CA LYS A 73 22.42 -35.99 21.53
C LYS A 73 21.47 -36.14 20.33
N ALA A 74 20.76 -37.25 20.26
CA ALA A 74 19.72 -37.44 19.24
C ALA A 74 18.60 -36.38 19.42
N PRO A 75 18.05 -35.80 18.35
CA PRO A 75 17.00 -34.77 18.47
C PRO A 75 15.82 -35.19 19.34
N LYS A 76 15.36 -36.44 19.24
CA LYS A 76 14.27 -36.93 20.09
C LYS A 76 14.63 -36.89 21.56
N MET A 77 15.84 -37.29 21.95
CA MET A 77 16.29 -37.24 23.34
C MET A 77 16.39 -35.80 23.86
N ILE A 78 16.75 -34.87 22.99
CA ILE A 78 16.77 -33.44 23.32
C ILE A 78 15.34 -32.92 23.50
N ALA A 79 14.43 -33.26 22.58
CA ALA A 79 13.02 -32.89 22.70
C ALA A 79 12.37 -33.42 23.99
N ASP A 80 12.62 -34.69 24.32
CA ASP A 80 12.12 -35.31 25.55
C ASP A 80 12.72 -34.58 26.80
N ALA A 81 13.99 -34.22 26.78
CA ALA A 81 14.62 -33.41 27.83
C ALA A 81 14.01 -32.02 27.97
N LEU A 82 13.75 -31.34 26.85
CA LEU A 82 13.12 -30.02 26.84
C LEU A 82 11.70 -30.06 27.40
N ILE A 83 10.90 -31.09 27.03
CA ILE A 83 9.54 -31.26 27.58
C ILE A 83 9.59 -31.52 29.08
N ALA A 84 10.54 -32.33 29.54
CA ALA A 84 10.68 -32.65 30.98
C ALA A 84 11.06 -31.42 31.83
N HIS A 85 11.68 -30.40 31.23
CA HIS A 85 12.08 -29.15 31.86
C HIS A 85 11.23 -27.96 31.44
N LEU A 86 10.12 -28.20 30.73
CA LEU A 86 9.25 -27.11 30.31
C LEU A 86 8.62 -26.45 31.56
N PRO A 87 8.63 -25.11 31.65
CA PRO A 87 7.87 -24.41 32.68
C PRO A 87 6.39 -24.77 32.64
N SER A 88 5.66 -24.57 33.75
CA SER A 88 4.21 -24.74 33.74
C SER A 88 3.56 -23.90 32.66
N ILE A 89 2.73 -24.50 31.84
CA ILE A 89 1.91 -23.82 30.85
C ILE A 89 0.53 -23.41 31.41
N GLU A 90 0.28 -23.63 32.69
CA GLU A 90 -0.94 -23.16 33.35
C GLU A 90 -1.03 -21.64 33.32
N GLY A 91 -2.10 -21.12 32.76
CA GLY A 91 -2.27 -19.66 32.55
C GLY A 91 -1.55 -19.09 31.31
N SER A 92 -0.83 -19.92 30.55
CA SER A 92 -0.24 -19.53 29.27
C SER A 92 -1.26 -19.58 28.13
N VAL A 93 -0.84 -19.14 26.93
CA VAL A 93 -1.66 -19.25 25.71
C VAL A 93 -1.74 -20.69 25.18
N PHE A 94 -1.03 -21.64 25.78
CA PHE A 94 -0.96 -23.03 25.33
C PHE A 94 -1.77 -23.96 26.22
N SER A 95 -2.42 -24.95 25.59
CA SER A 95 -3.14 -26.04 26.27
C SER A 95 -2.34 -27.34 26.33
N LYS A 96 -1.40 -27.54 25.39
CA LYS A 96 -0.64 -28.77 25.24
C LYS A 96 0.69 -28.50 24.53
N VAL A 97 1.73 -29.24 24.91
CA VAL A 97 3.01 -29.32 24.20
C VAL A 97 3.39 -30.78 24.03
N GLU A 98 3.81 -31.20 22.84
CA GLU A 98 4.21 -32.56 22.57
C GLU A 98 5.37 -32.68 21.61
N VAL A 99 6.07 -33.83 21.67
CA VAL A 99 7.15 -34.15 20.73
C VAL A 99 6.56 -34.90 19.53
N ALA A 100 6.93 -34.44 18.31
CA ALA A 100 6.49 -35.05 17.06
C ALA A 100 7.67 -35.46 16.17
N GLY A 101 7.49 -36.56 15.45
CA GLY A 101 8.45 -37.05 14.48
C GLY A 101 9.88 -37.20 15.02
N PRO A 102 10.91 -36.73 14.31
CA PRO A 102 12.30 -36.90 14.72
C PRO A 102 12.79 -35.97 15.83
N GLY A 103 11.91 -35.10 16.38
CA GLY A 103 12.24 -34.15 17.44
C GLY A 103 11.68 -32.73 17.21
N PHE A 104 10.61 -32.61 16.46
CA PHE A 104 9.81 -31.38 16.47
C PHE A 104 9.08 -31.25 17.82
N ILE A 105 8.90 -30.02 18.27
CA ILE A 105 8.09 -29.71 19.44
C ILE A 105 6.90 -28.90 18.96
N ASN A 106 5.70 -29.50 19.11
CA ASN A 106 4.44 -28.91 18.69
C ASN A 106 3.70 -28.35 19.90
N LEU A 107 3.19 -27.14 19.79
CA LEU A 107 2.42 -26.45 20.81
C LEU A 107 1.01 -26.21 20.29
N PHE A 108 0.02 -26.39 21.13
CA PHE A 108 -1.41 -26.23 20.82
C PHE A 108 -1.96 -25.06 21.62
N LEU A 109 -2.64 -24.16 20.96
CA LEU A 109 -3.22 -22.97 21.58
C LEU A 109 -4.41 -23.36 22.48
N SER A 110 -4.64 -22.55 23.49
CA SER A 110 -5.71 -22.77 24.46
C SER A 110 -7.03 -22.11 24.01
N GLN A 111 -8.14 -22.54 24.61
CA GLN A 111 -9.42 -21.87 24.40
C GLN A 111 -9.40 -20.39 24.85
N SER A 112 -8.62 -20.07 25.89
CA SER A 112 -8.46 -18.68 26.34
C SER A 112 -7.75 -17.80 25.31
N PHE A 113 -6.78 -18.37 24.55
CA PHE A 113 -6.17 -17.66 23.41
C PHE A 113 -7.21 -17.30 22.35
N TRP A 114 -8.03 -18.28 21.92
CA TRP A 114 -9.04 -18.06 20.90
C TRP A 114 -10.15 -17.10 21.36
N ALA A 115 -10.55 -17.19 22.62
CA ALA A 115 -11.46 -16.21 23.23
C ALA A 115 -10.84 -14.79 23.21
N GLY A 116 -9.54 -14.67 23.51
CA GLY A 116 -8.79 -13.42 23.46
C GLY A 116 -8.78 -12.80 22.06
N VAL A 117 -8.70 -13.60 21.00
CA VAL A 117 -8.79 -13.13 19.60
C VAL A 117 -10.14 -12.47 19.33
N VAL A 118 -11.24 -13.12 19.69
CA VAL A 118 -12.60 -12.59 19.49
C VAL A 118 -12.81 -11.32 20.30
N LEU A 119 -12.43 -11.36 21.58
CA LEU A 119 -12.56 -10.21 22.47
C LEU A 119 -11.73 -9.02 21.99
N GLY A 120 -10.49 -9.27 21.54
CA GLY A 120 -9.62 -8.25 20.99
C GLY A 120 -10.20 -7.60 19.74
N ALA A 121 -10.70 -8.41 18.80
CA ALA A 121 -11.32 -7.91 17.58
C ALA A 121 -12.59 -7.08 17.84
N CYS A 122 -13.40 -7.46 18.86
CA CYS A 122 -14.60 -6.70 19.21
C CYS A 122 -14.33 -5.47 20.06
N ALA A 123 -13.30 -5.49 20.92
CA ALA A 123 -13.00 -4.40 21.83
C ALA A 123 -12.19 -3.27 21.16
N ASN A 124 -11.32 -3.63 20.24
CA ASN A 124 -10.43 -2.69 19.54
C ASN A 124 -10.95 -2.41 18.14
N LYS A 125 -11.50 -1.21 17.92
CA LYS A 125 -11.96 -0.77 16.59
C LYS A 125 -10.86 -0.76 15.54
N GLU A 126 -9.61 -0.63 15.96
CA GLU A 126 -8.42 -0.71 15.10
C GLU A 126 -7.71 -2.07 15.27
N TYR A 127 -8.46 -3.17 15.48
CA TYR A 127 -7.87 -4.50 15.52
C TYR A 127 -7.13 -4.79 14.22
N GLY A 128 -5.87 -5.15 14.34
CA GLY A 128 -4.90 -5.26 13.23
C GLY A 128 -3.76 -4.26 13.35
N ARG A 129 -3.99 -3.09 13.98
CA ARG A 129 -2.93 -2.11 14.25
C ARG A 129 -1.93 -2.67 15.27
N THR A 130 -0.63 -2.49 14.97
CA THR A 130 0.49 -2.95 15.81
C THR A 130 1.54 -1.86 15.95
N ASP A 131 2.56 -2.11 16.78
CA ASP A 131 3.76 -1.27 16.92
C ASP A 131 5.00 -1.87 16.21
N HIS A 132 4.77 -2.75 15.24
CA HIS A 132 5.83 -3.45 14.48
C HIS A 132 6.89 -2.48 13.94
N GLY A 133 6.48 -1.37 13.37
CA GLY A 133 7.33 -0.32 12.79
C GLY A 133 8.05 0.56 13.81
N LYS A 134 7.70 0.49 15.11
CA LYS A 134 8.30 1.24 16.22
C LYS A 134 8.43 2.75 15.96
N GLY A 135 7.49 3.33 15.21
CA GLY A 135 7.46 4.75 14.90
C GLY A 135 8.56 5.22 13.94
N ALA A 136 9.24 4.31 13.22
CA ALA A 136 10.19 4.72 12.19
C ALA A 136 9.48 5.54 11.10
N LYS A 137 10.12 6.63 10.66
CA LYS A 137 9.51 7.63 9.77
C LYS A 137 9.65 7.25 8.30
N TYR A 138 8.53 7.11 7.65
CA TYR A 138 8.45 6.75 6.24
C TYR A 138 7.77 7.85 5.43
N ASN A 139 8.40 8.27 4.33
CA ASN A 139 7.77 9.10 3.32
C ASN A 139 7.40 8.22 2.12
N VAL A 140 6.14 8.20 1.74
CA VAL A 140 5.64 7.46 0.58
C VAL A 140 5.20 8.46 -0.47
N GLU A 141 5.99 8.56 -1.54
CA GLU A 141 5.65 9.36 -2.71
C GLU A 141 5.00 8.49 -3.77
N PHE A 142 3.83 8.89 -4.22
CA PHE A 142 3.09 8.17 -5.25
C PHE A 142 2.24 9.10 -6.11
N VAL A 143 1.90 8.68 -7.32
CA VAL A 143 1.25 9.44 -8.40
C VAL A 143 2.16 10.52 -8.95
N SER A 144 2.41 11.61 -8.24
CA SER A 144 3.28 12.74 -8.62
C SER A 144 3.13 13.15 -10.11
N ALA A 145 1.87 13.33 -10.55
CA ALA A 145 1.56 13.65 -11.94
C ALA A 145 1.80 15.13 -12.25
N ASN A 146 2.26 15.42 -13.47
CA ASN A 146 2.46 16.80 -13.92
C ASN A 146 1.14 17.59 -13.92
N PRO A 147 1.10 18.82 -13.39
CA PRO A 147 -0.11 19.63 -13.31
C PRO A 147 -0.45 20.34 -14.65
N THR A 148 -0.27 19.63 -15.76
CA THR A 148 -0.47 20.14 -17.13
C THR A 148 -1.74 19.60 -17.79
N GLY A 149 -2.57 18.88 -17.04
CA GLY A 149 -3.85 18.32 -17.51
C GLY A 149 -4.45 17.31 -16.53
N PRO A 150 -5.59 16.68 -16.87
CA PRO A 150 -6.26 15.71 -16.03
C PRO A 150 -5.43 14.42 -15.85
N MET A 151 -5.53 13.79 -14.69
CA MET A 151 -4.83 12.54 -14.39
C MET A 151 -5.33 11.39 -15.27
N HIS A 152 -4.37 10.66 -15.80
CA HIS A 152 -4.60 9.48 -16.62
C HIS A 152 -4.99 8.29 -15.73
N MET A 153 -5.76 7.36 -16.29
CA MET A 153 -6.10 6.09 -15.65
C MET A 153 -4.83 5.31 -15.20
N GLY A 154 -3.70 5.48 -15.90
CA GLY A 154 -2.41 4.90 -15.47
C GLY A 154 -1.97 5.33 -14.07
N ASN A 155 -2.35 6.54 -13.63
CA ASN A 155 -2.08 7.04 -12.29
C ASN A 155 -3.00 6.41 -11.21
N ALA A 156 -4.18 5.89 -11.61
CA ALA A 156 -5.15 5.32 -10.67
C ALA A 156 -4.58 4.13 -9.89
N ARG A 157 -3.78 3.28 -10.55
CA ARG A 157 -3.14 2.13 -9.89
C ARG A 157 -2.09 2.56 -8.88
N GLY A 158 -1.20 3.48 -9.28
CA GLY A 158 -0.19 4.05 -8.39
C GLY A 158 -0.85 4.74 -7.20
N GLY A 159 -1.97 5.44 -7.44
CA GLY A 159 -2.77 6.08 -6.41
C GLY A 159 -3.36 5.09 -5.42
N ALA A 160 -4.09 4.07 -5.91
CA ALA A 160 -4.70 3.06 -5.04
C ALA A 160 -3.67 2.30 -4.21
N LEU A 161 -2.60 1.79 -4.86
CA LEU A 161 -1.57 1.01 -4.18
C LEU A 161 -0.70 1.85 -3.25
N GLY A 162 -0.39 3.10 -3.63
CA GLY A 162 0.40 4.02 -2.80
C GLY A 162 -0.33 4.40 -1.51
N ASP A 163 -1.60 4.75 -1.62
CA ASP A 163 -2.43 5.06 -0.47
C ASP A 163 -2.65 3.84 0.44
N CYS A 164 -2.93 2.66 -0.16
CA CYS A 164 -3.03 1.41 0.60
C CYS A 164 -1.70 1.05 1.29
N LEU A 165 -0.54 1.25 0.64
CA LEU A 165 0.76 1.01 1.25
C LEU A 165 1.00 1.94 2.43
N ALA A 166 0.69 3.22 2.27
CA ALA A 166 0.80 4.20 3.36
C ALA A 166 -0.12 3.83 4.55
N ALA A 167 -1.36 3.41 4.28
CA ALA A 167 -2.29 2.95 5.32
C ALA A 167 -1.79 1.69 6.03
N VAL A 168 -1.27 0.70 5.29
CA VAL A 168 -0.73 -0.54 5.85
C VAL A 168 0.52 -0.27 6.70
N LEU A 169 1.41 0.61 6.26
CA LEU A 169 2.58 1.05 7.05
C LEU A 169 2.15 1.75 8.35
N ASP A 170 1.19 2.68 8.28
CA ASP A 170 0.66 3.36 9.46
C ASP A 170 0.05 2.36 10.46
N TRP A 171 -0.76 1.40 9.98
CA TRP A 171 -1.34 0.36 10.84
C TRP A 171 -0.30 -0.62 11.40
N ALA A 172 0.81 -0.81 10.70
CA ALA A 172 1.95 -1.57 11.23
C ALA A 172 2.82 -0.77 12.21
N GLY A 173 2.47 0.48 12.55
CA GLY A 173 3.15 1.28 13.58
C GLY A 173 4.33 2.10 13.07
N TYR A 174 4.39 2.40 11.77
CA TYR A 174 5.32 3.39 11.22
C TYR A 174 4.71 4.79 11.29
N ASP A 175 5.55 5.83 11.38
CA ASP A 175 5.16 7.23 11.22
C ASP A 175 5.23 7.58 9.73
N VAL A 176 4.07 7.71 9.09
CA VAL A 176 3.97 7.76 7.62
C VAL A 176 3.55 9.13 7.14
N THR A 177 4.31 9.68 6.20
CA THR A 177 3.98 10.90 5.43
C THR A 177 3.63 10.51 3.99
N ARG A 178 2.42 10.83 3.53
CA ARG A 178 2.00 10.73 2.13
C ARG A 178 2.41 11.99 1.39
N GLU A 179 3.15 11.87 0.30
CA GLU A 179 3.67 13.02 -0.43
C GLU A 179 3.35 12.97 -1.92
N PHE A 180 2.90 14.11 -2.43
CA PHE A 180 2.72 14.35 -3.86
C PHE A 180 3.73 15.41 -4.31
N TYR A 181 4.58 15.07 -5.27
CA TYR A 181 5.50 16.01 -5.90
C TYR A 181 4.83 16.74 -7.06
N ILE A 182 4.77 18.06 -6.99
CA ILE A 182 4.24 18.94 -8.03
C ILE A 182 5.43 19.46 -8.86
N ASN A 183 5.51 19.00 -10.09
CA ASN A 183 6.47 19.53 -11.07
C ASN A 183 5.92 20.84 -11.63
N ASP A 184 6.11 21.93 -10.89
CA ASP A 184 5.68 23.30 -11.24
C ASP A 184 6.82 24.17 -11.77
N ALA A 185 7.93 23.55 -12.15
CA ALA A 185 9.10 24.22 -12.73
C ALA A 185 9.56 23.54 -14.04
N GLY A 186 10.51 24.14 -14.73
CA GLY A 186 11.22 23.54 -15.86
C GLY A 186 10.42 23.44 -17.17
N ASN A 187 10.86 22.53 -18.06
CA ASN A 187 10.41 22.48 -19.46
C ASN A 187 8.93 22.15 -19.64
N GLN A 188 8.34 21.36 -18.73
CA GLN A 188 6.93 20.98 -18.84
C GLN A 188 6.02 22.21 -18.65
N ILE A 189 6.35 23.04 -17.68
CA ILE A 189 5.64 24.31 -17.43
C ILE A 189 5.87 25.30 -18.56
N GLN A 190 7.09 25.37 -19.11
CA GLN A 190 7.37 26.21 -20.29
C GLN A 190 6.51 25.81 -21.50
N LYS A 191 6.38 24.49 -21.77
CA LYS A 191 5.52 23.98 -22.84
C LYS A 191 4.04 24.23 -22.56
N PHE A 192 3.63 24.06 -21.31
CA PHE A 192 2.26 24.32 -20.87
C PHE A 192 1.88 25.77 -21.10
N GLY A 193 2.71 26.70 -20.62
CA GLY A 193 2.50 28.12 -20.81
C GLY A 193 2.50 28.52 -22.29
N LYS A 194 3.44 27.98 -23.09
CA LYS A 194 3.47 28.20 -24.55
C LYS A 194 2.17 27.73 -25.21
N SER A 195 1.67 26.57 -24.82
CA SER A 195 0.42 26.01 -25.35
C SER A 195 -0.78 26.90 -25.05
N LEU A 196 -0.89 27.38 -23.80
CA LEU A 196 -1.94 28.29 -23.36
C LEU A 196 -1.87 29.63 -24.10
N ALA A 197 -0.65 30.22 -24.24
CA ALA A 197 -0.46 31.51 -24.90
C ALA A 197 -0.84 31.46 -26.38
N VAL A 198 -0.44 30.40 -27.10
CA VAL A 198 -0.85 30.22 -28.50
C VAL A 198 -2.38 30.05 -28.59
N ARG A 199 -2.99 29.24 -27.72
CA ARG A 199 -4.46 29.04 -27.71
C ARG A 199 -5.24 30.33 -27.36
N TYR A 200 -4.68 31.19 -26.49
CA TYR A 200 -5.26 32.51 -26.22
C TYR A 200 -5.21 33.40 -27.45
N LEU A 201 -4.05 33.52 -28.12
CA LEU A 201 -3.92 34.34 -29.35
C LEU A 201 -4.83 33.84 -30.48
N GLN A 202 -5.01 32.53 -30.60
CA GLN A 202 -5.90 31.94 -31.61
C GLN A 202 -7.36 32.37 -31.46
N GLN A 203 -7.83 32.68 -30.25
CA GLN A 203 -9.22 33.11 -30.03
C GLN A 203 -9.53 34.44 -30.68
N PHE A 204 -8.55 35.33 -30.75
CA PHE A 204 -8.71 36.68 -31.30
C PHE A 204 -8.22 36.82 -32.74
N CYS A 205 -7.29 35.97 -33.16
CA CYS A 205 -6.61 36.11 -34.45
C CYS A 205 -6.82 34.92 -35.39
N GLY A 206 -7.38 33.80 -34.87
CA GLY A 206 -7.58 32.57 -35.63
C GLY A 206 -6.40 31.58 -35.56
N GLU A 207 -6.67 30.30 -35.82
CA GLU A 207 -5.67 29.23 -35.77
C GLU A 207 -4.62 29.33 -36.90
N GLU A 208 -4.98 29.93 -38.04
CA GLU A 208 -4.06 30.12 -39.16
C GLU A 208 -2.98 31.20 -38.86
N ALA A 209 -3.34 32.21 -38.07
CA ALA A 209 -2.40 33.29 -37.70
C ALA A 209 -1.37 32.83 -36.67
N TYR A 210 -1.76 31.92 -35.80
CA TYR A 210 -0.90 31.36 -34.72
C TYR A 210 -1.06 29.83 -34.70
N PRO A 211 -0.40 29.06 -35.58
CA PRO A 211 -0.46 27.62 -35.57
C PRO A 211 0.11 27.05 -34.28
N LEU A 212 -0.56 26.05 -33.67
CA LEU A 212 -0.07 25.43 -32.45
C LEU A 212 1.08 24.49 -32.80
N PRO A 213 2.30 24.68 -32.26
CA PRO A 213 3.44 23.81 -32.52
C PRO A 213 3.16 22.37 -32.10
N ALA A 214 3.73 21.39 -32.82
CA ALA A 214 3.50 19.97 -32.58
C ALA A 214 3.94 19.49 -31.20
N GLU A 215 4.98 20.12 -30.63
CA GLU A 215 5.50 19.84 -29.29
C GLU A 215 4.61 20.36 -28.16
N CYS A 216 3.65 21.24 -28.45
CA CYS A 216 2.72 21.82 -27.48
C CYS A 216 1.63 20.83 -27.08
N TYR A 217 1.00 21.08 -25.93
CA TYR A 217 -0.15 20.29 -25.45
C TYR A 217 -1.38 20.55 -26.36
N GLN A 218 -1.92 19.47 -26.92
CA GLN A 218 -3.00 19.52 -27.90
C GLN A 218 -4.40 19.33 -27.27
N GLY A 219 -4.48 19.16 -25.96
CA GLY A 219 -5.71 18.84 -25.23
C GLY A 219 -6.79 19.92 -25.29
N GLY A 220 -8.05 19.53 -25.19
CA GLY A 220 -9.18 20.46 -25.13
C GLY A 220 -9.19 21.31 -23.85
N ASP A 221 -8.64 20.79 -22.77
CA ASP A 221 -8.43 21.45 -21.50
C ASP A 221 -7.59 22.73 -21.62
N ILE A 222 -6.55 22.72 -22.49
CA ILE A 222 -5.74 23.91 -22.80
C ILE A 222 -6.59 25.01 -23.47
N LYS A 223 -7.51 24.62 -24.39
CA LYS A 223 -8.42 25.58 -25.02
C LYS A 223 -9.39 26.20 -24.01
N VAL A 224 -9.88 25.38 -23.07
CA VAL A 224 -10.81 25.84 -22.02
C VAL A 224 -10.12 26.86 -21.11
N LEU A 225 -8.94 26.53 -20.57
CA LEU A 225 -8.18 27.43 -19.69
C LEU A 225 -7.81 28.75 -20.37
N ALA A 226 -7.35 28.68 -21.63
CA ALA A 226 -7.05 29.88 -22.42
C ALA A 226 -8.32 30.72 -22.70
N GLY A 227 -9.48 30.06 -22.88
CA GLY A 227 -10.78 30.71 -23.04
C GLY A 227 -11.23 31.44 -21.79
N GLU A 228 -11.19 30.78 -20.64
CA GLU A 228 -11.51 31.40 -19.37
C GLU A 228 -10.63 32.62 -19.06
N PHE A 229 -9.33 32.52 -19.38
CA PHE A 229 -8.42 33.66 -19.24
C PHE A 229 -8.78 34.81 -20.17
N ALA A 230 -9.17 34.49 -21.41
CA ALA A 230 -9.62 35.51 -22.39
C ALA A 230 -10.93 36.19 -21.97
N GLU A 231 -11.87 35.47 -21.33
CA GLU A 231 -13.08 36.07 -20.78
C GLU A 231 -12.79 37.09 -19.66
N ILE A 232 -11.72 36.87 -18.88
CA ILE A 232 -11.31 37.80 -17.80
C ILE A 232 -10.54 38.99 -18.32
N HIS A 233 -9.61 38.77 -19.24
CA HIS A 233 -8.61 39.77 -19.67
C HIS A 233 -8.91 40.38 -21.05
N GLY A 234 -9.92 39.89 -21.78
CA GLY A 234 -10.20 40.32 -23.16
C GLY A 234 -9.00 40.11 -24.07
N ASP A 235 -8.72 41.07 -24.92
CA ASP A 235 -7.63 41.09 -25.89
C ASP A 235 -6.35 41.85 -25.40
N ALA A 236 -6.24 42.09 -24.10
CA ALA A 236 -5.19 42.91 -23.50
C ALA A 236 -3.75 42.53 -23.90
N TYR A 237 -3.52 41.23 -24.14
CA TYR A 237 -2.20 40.68 -24.50
C TYR A 237 -2.03 40.46 -26.02
N VAL A 238 -3.06 40.75 -26.86
CA VAL A 238 -3.00 40.46 -28.29
C VAL A 238 -2.17 41.49 -29.04
N ALA A 239 -2.41 42.79 -28.80
CA ALA A 239 -1.77 43.84 -29.55
C ALA A 239 -0.22 43.80 -29.48
N PRO A 240 0.42 43.53 -28.32
CA PRO A 240 1.88 43.41 -28.25
C PRO A 240 2.47 42.22 -29.03
N CYS A 241 1.67 41.17 -29.28
CA CYS A 241 2.09 39.96 -29.99
C CYS A 241 1.76 39.97 -31.49
N LYS A 242 1.08 41.02 -31.99
CA LYS A 242 0.55 41.05 -33.35
C LYS A 242 1.60 41.41 -34.39
N GLY A 243 1.59 40.67 -35.52
CA GLY A 243 2.43 40.98 -36.69
C GLY A 243 3.87 40.47 -36.61
N MET A 244 4.19 39.64 -35.62
CA MET A 244 5.50 38.99 -35.49
C MET A 244 5.50 37.66 -36.25
N SER A 245 6.65 37.27 -36.79
CA SER A 245 6.88 35.89 -37.21
C SER A 245 6.86 34.95 -36.01
N GLU A 246 6.73 33.64 -36.23
CA GLU A 246 6.73 32.65 -35.15
C GLU A 246 7.99 32.72 -34.30
N GLU A 247 9.15 32.86 -34.91
CA GLU A 247 10.44 32.96 -34.23
C GLU A 247 10.55 34.25 -33.40
N GLU A 248 10.15 35.39 -33.97
CA GLU A 248 10.12 36.68 -33.26
C GLU A 248 9.12 36.64 -32.09
N LEU A 249 7.96 36.07 -32.30
CA LEU A 249 6.93 35.95 -31.28
C LEU A 249 7.45 35.19 -30.05
N PHE A 250 7.97 33.98 -30.26
CA PHE A 250 8.42 33.13 -29.15
C PHE A 250 9.69 33.66 -28.45
N ALA A 251 10.43 34.56 -29.08
CA ALA A 251 11.57 35.25 -28.48
C ALA A 251 11.19 36.59 -27.83
N SER A 252 9.94 37.07 -27.99
CA SER A 252 9.52 38.39 -27.52
C SER A 252 9.19 38.43 -26.03
N GLU A 253 9.49 39.55 -25.38
CA GLU A 253 9.10 39.82 -23.99
C GLU A 253 7.56 39.83 -23.82
N ALA A 254 6.84 40.27 -24.86
CA ALA A 254 5.38 40.28 -24.87
C ALA A 254 4.78 38.86 -24.75
N PHE A 255 5.34 37.91 -25.49
CA PHE A 255 4.90 36.53 -25.42
C PHE A 255 5.29 35.89 -24.10
N GLU A 256 6.46 36.16 -23.57
CA GLU A 256 6.90 35.69 -22.26
C GLU A 256 5.97 36.21 -21.14
N THR A 257 5.59 37.50 -21.20
CA THR A 257 4.63 38.11 -20.27
C THR A 257 3.26 37.42 -20.33
N LEU A 258 2.73 37.22 -21.54
CA LEU A 258 1.47 36.51 -21.74
C LEU A 258 1.53 35.06 -21.21
N LYS A 259 2.62 34.36 -21.54
CA LYS A 259 2.85 32.96 -21.10
C LYS A 259 2.87 32.86 -19.58
N ASN A 260 3.59 33.73 -18.89
CA ASN A 260 3.68 33.73 -17.44
C ASN A 260 2.33 34.06 -16.79
N ALA A 261 1.60 35.06 -17.29
CA ALA A 261 0.26 35.39 -16.80
C ALA A 261 -0.73 34.21 -16.94
N LEU A 262 -0.64 33.48 -18.05
CA LEU A 262 -1.46 32.28 -18.26
C LEU A 262 -1.06 31.10 -17.36
N VAL A 263 0.23 30.90 -17.10
CA VAL A 263 0.72 29.90 -16.16
C VAL A 263 0.24 30.24 -14.75
N ASP A 264 0.40 31.49 -14.31
CA ASP A 264 -0.07 31.93 -12.98
C ASP A 264 -1.59 31.75 -12.78
N TYR A 265 -2.35 31.85 -13.87
CA TYR A 265 -3.79 31.62 -13.85
C TYR A 265 -4.15 30.11 -13.86
N ALA A 266 -3.55 29.35 -14.75
CA ALA A 266 -3.97 27.99 -15.08
C ALA A 266 -3.39 26.93 -14.13
N LEU A 267 -2.13 27.12 -13.68
CA LEU A 267 -1.45 26.12 -12.85
C LEU A 267 -2.14 25.85 -11.52
N PRO A 268 -2.54 26.87 -10.72
CA PRO A 268 -3.28 26.64 -9.48
C PRO A 268 -4.64 25.92 -9.72
N LYS A 269 -5.30 26.20 -10.84
CA LYS A 269 -6.56 25.54 -11.21
C LYS A 269 -6.33 24.06 -11.52
N ASN A 270 -5.26 23.73 -12.23
CA ASN A 270 -4.92 22.34 -12.51
C ASN A 270 -4.53 21.58 -11.23
N ILE A 271 -3.74 22.18 -10.33
CA ILE A 271 -3.40 21.59 -9.04
C ILE A 271 -4.68 21.32 -8.22
N ALA A 272 -5.58 22.31 -8.14
CA ALA A 272 -6.85 22.13 -7.47
C ALA A 272 -7.74 21.05 -8.12
N ALA A 273 -7.64 20.87 -9.45
CA ALA A 273 -8.31 19.78 -10.15
C ALA A 273 -7.72 18.40 -9.80
N LEU A 274 -6.40 18.28 -9.74
CA LEU A 274 -5.71 17.05 -9.30
C LEU A 274 -6.13 16.68 -7.87
N GLN A 275 -6.12 17.65 -6.95
CA GLN A 275 -6.56 17.44 -5.55
C GLN A 275 -8.00 16.96 -5.47
N ARG A 276 -8.90 17.59 -6.23
CA ARG A 276 -10.31 17.22 -6.30
C ARG A 276 -10.53 15.80 -6.83
N ASP A 277 -9.81 15.42 -7.89
CA ASP A 277 -9.95 14.11 -8.53
C ASP A 277 -9.37 13.00 -7.63
N LEU A 278 -8.27 13.27 -6.94
CA LEU A 278 -7.70 12.37 -5.93
C LEU A 278 -8.64 12.24 -4.71
N GLY A 279 -9.23 13.35 -4.23
CA GLY A 279 -10.21 13.31 -3.15
C GLY A 279 -11.47 12.49 -3.49
N LYS A 280 -11.98 12.60 -4.75
CA LYS A 280 -13.06 11.71 -5.23
C LYS A 280 -12.64 10.24 -5.21
N TYR A 281 -11.37 9.96 -5.48
CA TYR A 281 -10.78 8.62 -5.45
C TYR A 281 -10.37 8.21 -4.02
N ARG A 282 -10.67 9.05 -3.00
CA ARG A 282 -10.35 8.87 -1.57
C ARG A 282 -8.86 8.75 -1.30
N ILE A 283 -8.10 9.63 -1.91
CA ILE A 283 -6.67 9.77 -1.67
C ILE A 283 -6.41 11.17 -1.16
N ASP A 284 -5.78 11.27 0.01
CA ASP A 284 -5.31 12.50 0.62
C ASP A 284 -3.80 12.45 0.83
N TYR A 285 -3.16 13.60 0.79
CA TYR A 285 -1.72 13.76 0.99
C TYR A 285 -1.44 14.70 2.16
N ASP A 286 -0.44 14.35 2.94
CA ASP A 286 0.06 15.19 4.04
C ASP A 286 0.92 16.33 3.51
N VAL A 287 1.64 16.09 2.41
CA VAL A 287 2.54 17.07 1.78
C VAL A 287 2.27 17.15 0.28
N TRP A 288 2.00 18.36 -0.19
CA TRP A 288 2.01 18.75 -1.60
C TRP A 288 3.28 19.54 -1.86
N PHE A 289 4.34 18.85 -2.29
CA PHE A 289 5.66 19.43 -2.44
C PHE A 289 5.80 20.11 -3.79
N HIS A 290 6.19 21.39 -3.80
CA HIS A 290 6.40 22.19 -5.01
C HIS A 290 7.89 22.23 -5.40
N GLU A 291 8.23 21.77 -6.61
CA GLU A 291 9.61 21.82 -7.14
C GLU A 291 10.19 23.22 -7.12
N SER A 292 9.36 24.24 -7.44
CA SER A 292 9.75 25.65 -7.45
C SER A 292 10.39 26.09 -6.13
N THR A 293 9.96 25.54 -4.99
CA THR A 293 10.51 25.88 -3.67
C THR A 293 12.00 25.52 -3.52
N LEU A 294 12.47 24.46 -4.20
CA LEU A 294 13.88 24.08 -4.19
C LEU A 294 14.76 25.12 -4.90
N HIS A 295 14.23 25.72 -5.95
CA HIS A 295 14.93 26.75 -6.72
C HIS A 295 14.92 28.10 -6.00
N GLU A 296 13.76 28.52 -5.50
CA GLU A 296 13.55 29.80 -4.81
C GLU A 296 14.32 29.88 -3.48
N SER A 297 14.35 28.79 -2.71
CA SER A 297 15.10 28.74 -1.44
C SER A 297 16.61 28.60 -1.60
N GLY A 298 17.10 28.31 -2.82
CA GLY A 298 18.49 28.01 -3.08
C GLY A 298 18.94 26.61 -2.60
N ALA A 299 17.98 25.72 -2.30
CA ALA A 299 18.26 24.36 -1.82
C ALA A 299 19.08 23.54 -2.84
N VAL A 300 18.81 23.71 -4.14
CA VAL A 300 19.57 23.04 -5.21
C VAL A 300 21.06 23.41 -5.12
N LYS A 301 21.37 24.71 -4.96
CA LYS A 301 22.76 25.15 -4.82
C LYS A 301 23.41 24.61 -3.54
N ALA A 302 22.70 24.68 -2.42
CA ALA A 302 23.21 24.21 -1.12
C ALA A 302 23.57 22.72 -1.17
N VAL A 303 22.75 21.89 -1.84
CA VAL A 303 22.99 20.46 -1.98
C VAL A 303 24.16 20.16 -2.91
N VAL A 304 24.32 20.90 -4.01
CA VAL A 304 25.49 20.78 -4.88
C VAL A 304 26.78 21.14 -4.13
N ASP A 305 26.77 22.22 -3.34
CA ASP A 305 27.90 22.60 -2.49
C ASP A 305 28.22 21.50 -1.46
N LYS A 306 27.19 20.90 -0.87
CA LYS A 306 27.33 19.74 0.05
C LYS A 306 27.96 18.52 -0.62
N LEU A 307 27.57 18.18 -1.82
CA LEU A 307 28.17 17.05 -2.57
C LEU A 307 29.63 17.33 -2.96
N LEU A 308 29.99 18.60 -3.22
CA LEU A 308 31.38 19.00 -3.40
C LEU A 308 32.20 18.81 -2.13
N GLU A 309 31.67 19.20 -0.96
CA GLU A 309 32.31 18.97 0.35
C GLU A 309 32.53 17.49 0.65
N LEU A 310 31.55 16.64 0.29
CA LEU A 310 31.63 15.18 0.46
C LEU A 310 32.55 14.50 -0.57
N GLY A 311 33.07 15.25 -1.56
CA GLY A 311 33.89 14.70 -2.63
C GLY A 311 33.12 13.83 -3.64
N ALA A 312 31.76 13.83 -3.56
CA ALA A 312 30.89 13.14 -4.50
C ALA A 312 30.76 13.89 -5.84
N CYS A 313 31.13 15.18 -5.86
CA CYS A 313 31.20 16.02 -7.04
C CYS A 313 32.58 16.65 -7.20
N TYR A 314 32.86 17.17 -8.40
CA TYR A 314 34.07 17.96 -8.71
C TYR A 314 33.75 19.02 -9.78
N LYS A 315 34.57 20.07 -9.84
CA LYS A 315 34.49 21.06 -10.91
C LYS A 315 35.36 20.63 -12.09
N ALA A 316 34.76 20.62 -13.28
CA ALA A 316 35.45 20.37 -14.52
C ALA A 316 36.21 21.65 -14.98
N GLU A 317 37.10 21.52 -15.97
CA GLU A 317 37.91 22.62 -16.49
C GLU A 317 37.08 23.76 -17.10
N ASP A 318 35.93 23.45 -17.68
CA ASP A 318 34.98 24.39 -18.26
C ASP A 318 34.07 25.09 -17.21
N GLY A 319 34.23 24.74 -15.92
CA GLY A 319 33.45 25.25 -14.80
C GLY A 319 32.17 24.47 -14.48
N ALA A 320 31.82 23.45 -15.24
CA ALA A 320 30.71 22.58 -14.93
C ALA A 320 30.95 21.81 -13.61
N VAL A 321 29.87 21.52 -12.86
CA VAL A 321 29.95 20.64 -11.70
C VAL A 321 29.52 19.23 -12.12
N MET A 322 30.43 18.29 -11.96
CA MET A 322 30.25 16.88 -12.34
C MET A 322 30.00 16.04 -11.11
N TYR A 323 29.00 15.16 -11.18
CA TYR A 323 28.71 14.15 -10.19
C TYR A 323 29.43 12.85 -10.54
N ARG A 324 30.14 12.26 -9.57
CA ARG A 324 30.93 11.02 -9.74
C ARG A 324 30.04 9.77 -9.84
N SER A 325 29.06 9.81 -10.72
CA SER A 325 28.09 8.72 -10.88
C SER A 325 28.74 7.43 -11.35
N ALA A 326 29.83 7.51 -12.13
CA ALA A 326 30.57 6.35 -12.62
C ALA A 326 31.07 5.42 -11.51
N GLN A 327 31.51 5.95 -10.36
CA GLN A 327 31.99 5.14 -9.23
C GLN A 327 30.90 4.28 -8.59
N TYR A 328 29.63 4.67 -8.71
CA TYR A 328 28.47 3.96 -8.17
C TYR A 328 27.85 2.98 -9.18
N ALA A 329 28.15 3.16 -10.48
CA ALA A 329 27.54 2.40 -11.57
C ALA A 329 27.76 0.90 -11.45
N ALA A 330 28.95 0.47 -11.04
CA ALA A 330 29.29 -0.95 -10.88
C ALA A 330 28.48 -1.61 -9.73
N LYS A 331 28.12 -0.85 -8.69
CA LYS A 331 27.44 -1.35 -7.50
C LYS A 331 25.92 -1.33 -7.63
N TYR A 332 25.35 -0.27 -8.21
CA TYR A 332 23.91 -0.04 -8.23
C TYR A 332 23.27 -0.25 -9.61
N GLY A 333 24.06 -0.61 -10.61
CA GLY A 333 23.60 -0.85 -11.99
C GLY A 333 22.98 0.38 -12.63
N THR A 334 23.32 0.69 -13.86
CA THR A 334 22.83 1.79 -14.67
C THR A 334 23.54 3.12 -14.50
N VAL A 335 24.57 3.21 -15.17
CA VAL A 335 24.79 4.36 -16.04
C VAL A 335 24.30 3.88 -17.40
N ASN A 336 23.61 4.73 -18.15
CA ASN A 336 23.21 4.44 -19.52
C ASN A 336 24.44 3.92 -20.27
N LYS A 337 24.62 2.60 -20.34
CA LYS A 337 25.61 1.97 -21.16
C LYS A 337 25.12 2.12 -22.60
N LYS A 338 25.54 3.18 -23.28
CA LYS A 338 25.39 3.24 -24.71
C LYS A 338 26.30 2.15 -25.29
N LYS A 339 25.72 1.26 -26.06
CA LYS A 339 26.53 0.39 -26.92
C LYS A 339 27.10 1.27 -28.02
N THR A 340 28.42 1.21 -28.19
CA THR A 340 29.09 1.77 -29.35
C THR A 340 28.63 1.03 -30.62
N GLU A 341 28.83 1.62 -31.79
CA GLU A 341 28.40 1.02 -33.07
C GLU A 341 29.05 -0.39 -33.30
N ASP A 342 30.17 -0.68 -32.64
CA ASP A 342 30.87 -1.97 -32.68
C ASP A 342 30.38 -2.96 -31.58
N GLY A 343 29.39 -2.60 -30.78
CA GLY A 343 28.77 -3.46 -29.77
C GLY A 343 29.50 -3.55 -28.43
N THR A 344 30.59 -2.77 -28.24
CA THR A 344 31.27 -2.63 -26.95
C THR A 344 30.48 -1.73 -26.02
N GLU A 345 30.47 -2.04 -24.70
CA GLU A 345 29.83 -1.16 -23.70
C GLU A 345 30.75 0.05 -23.46
N GLU A 346 30.21 1.26 -23.62
CA GLU A 346 30.89 2.49 -23.17
C GLU A 346 31.17 2.43 -21.68
N GLU A 347 32.34 2.93 -21.25
CA GLU A 347 32.59 3.15 -19.82
C GLU A 347 31.58 4.14 -19.24
N ALA A 348 31.18 3.89 -18.00
CA ALA A 348 30.31 4.77 -17.27
C ALA A 348 30.94 6.15 -17.14
N LYS A 349 30.19 7.20 -17.50
CA LYS A 349 30.63 8.61 -17.42
C LYS A 349 29.96 9.29 -16.24
N ASP A 350 30.70 10.22 -15.64
CA ASP A 350 30.16 11.12 -14.64
C ASP A 350 29.10 12.05 -15.24
N GLU A 351 28.13 12.45 -14.44
CA GLU A 351 26.98 13.23 -14.87
C GLU A 351 27.11 14.71 -14.51
N VAL A 352 26.61 15.59 -15.39
CA VAL A 352 26.59 17.04 -15.16
C VAL A 352 25.47 17.38 -14.18
N LEU A 353 25.79 17.98 -13.04
CA LEU A 353 24.81 18.57 -12.12
C LEU A 353 24.57 20.04 -12.39
N VAL A 354 25.65 20.81 -12.65
CA VAL A 354 25.57 22.22 -13.01
C VAL A 354 26.36 22.41 -14.31
N ARG A 355 25.73 22.99 -15.29
CA ARG A 355 26.36 23.28 -16.59
C ARG A 355 27.42 24.37 -16.44
N ALA A 356 28.32 24.49 -17.41
CA ALA A 356 29.35 25.51 -17.44
C ALA A 356 28.81 26.95 -17.35
N ASN A 357 27.58 27.16 -17.79
CA ASN A 357 26.88 28.47 -17.67
C ASN A 357 26.22 28.69 -16.28
N GLY A 358 26.45 27.81 -15.31
CA GLY A 358 25.91 27.92 -13.95
C GLY A 358 24.48 27.43 -13.76
N ILE A 359 23.82 26.92 -14.81
CA ILE A 359 22.44 26.44 -14.74
C ILE A 359 22.42 24.98 -14.24
N PRO A 360 21.71 24.67 -13.12
CA PRO A 360 21.53 23.31 -12.67
C PRO A 360 20.79 22.44 -13.69
N THR A 361 21.06 21.14 -13.66
CA THR A 361 20.28 20.13 -14.41
C THR A 361 19.09 19.68 -13.59
N TYR A 362 18.13 18.99 -14.20
CA TYR A 362 17.00 18.38 -13.47
C TYR A 362 17.46 17.43 -12.37
N PHE A 363 18.51 16.68 -12.64
CA PHE A 363 19.05 15.75 -11.64
C PHE A 363 19.56 16.46 -10.37
N ALA A 364 20.04 17.69 -10.47
CA ALA A 364 20.39 18.48 -9.28
C ALA A 364 19.16 18.83 -8.42
N ALA A 365 18.00 19.06 -9.04
CA ALA A 365 16.74 19.25 -8.31
C ALA A 365 16.27 17.97 -7.62
N ASP A 366 16.35 16.82 -8.31
CA ASP A 366 16.00 15.51 -7.71
C ASP A 366 16.87 15.18 -6.51
N ILE A 367 18.16 15.49 -6.58
CA ILE A 367 19.10 15.33 -5.45
C ILE A 367 18.72 16.25 -4.29
N ALA A 368 18.37 17.50 -4.57
CA ALA A 368 17.94 18.45 -3.55
C ALA A 368 16.64 18.02 -2.89
N TYR A 369 15.71 17.47 -3.66
CA TYR A 369 14.46 16.93 -3.16
C TYR A 369 14.66 15.71 -2.24
N TYR A 370 15.51 14.75 -2.60
CA TYR A 370 15.85 13.65 -1.72
C TYR A 370 16.47 14.13 -0.40
N TRP A 371 17.43 15.08 -0.50
CA TRP A 371 18.03 15.67 0.69
C TRP A 371 16.99 16.34 1.59
N ASP A 372 16.05 17.09 1.00
CA ASP A 372 14.95 17.74 1.72
C ASP A 372 14.10 16.72 2.47
N LYS A 373 13.63 15.67 1.81
CA LYS A 373 12.86 14.58 2.47
C LYS A 373 13.55 14.00 3.70
N ARG A 374 14.87 13.89 3.64
CA ARG A 374 15.68 13.31 4.74
C ARG A 374 15.93 14.29 5.88
N HIS A 375 15.94 15.60 5.62
CA HIS A 375 16.51 16.59 6.55
C HIS A 375 15.62 17.78 6.87
N ARG A 376 14.49 17.95 6.21
CA ARG A 376 13.55 19.04 6.50
C ARG A 376 13.05 18.97 7.96
N ALA A 377 12.65 20.13 8.53
CA ALA A 377 12.28 20.22 9.93
C ALA A 377 11.00 19.45 10.28
N GLU A 378 10.03 19.47 9.37
CA GLU A 378 8.75 18.77 9.52
C GLU A 378 8.64 17.66 8.47
N ASN A 379 8.04 16.53 8.81
CA ASN A 379 7.83 15.39 7.92
C ASN A 379 9.13 14.84 7.31
N SER A 380 10.26 14.92 8.02
CA SER A 380 11.50 14.25 7.60
C SER A 380 11.33 12.73 7.69
N ALA A 381 12.02 12.00 6.83
CA ALA A 381 11.89 10.56 6.73
C ALA A 381 13.18 9.80 7.02
N ASP A 382 13.10 8.68 7.75
CA ASP A 382 14.18 7.69 7.87
C ASP A 382 14.28 6.87 6.58
N VAL A 383 13.15 6.67 5.90
CA VAL A 383 13.04 5.94 4.64
C VAL A 383 12.15 6.71 3.66
N ALA A 384 12.67 6.99 2.47
CA ALA A 384 11.91 7.53 1.36
C ALA A 384 11.52 6.41 0.38
N ILE A 385 10.23 6.18 0.18
CA ILE A 385 9.68 5.24 -0.81
C ILE A 385 9.18 6.06 -2.01
N TYR A 386 9.69 5.74 -3.20
CA TYR A 386 9.26 6.31 -4.47
C TYR A 386 8.49 5.27 -5.28
N MET A 387 7.24 5.54 -5.58
CA MET A 387 6.41 4.69 -6.45
C MET A 387 6.35 5.30 -7.85
N LEU A 388 7.14 4.74 -8.76
CA LEU A 388 7.35 5.26 -10.10
C LEU A 388 6.70 4.36 -11.16
N GLY A 389 6.36 4.92 -12.33
CA GLY A 389 5.93 4.16 -13.49
C GLY A 389 7.06 3.38 -14.17
N ALA A 390 6.72 2.41 -14.98
CA ALA A 390 7.68 1.54 -15.68
C ALA A 390 8.63 2.31 -16.64
N ASP A 391 8.22 3.47 -17.12
CA ASP A 391 9.02 4.38 -17.94
C ASP A 391 10.22 4.99 -17.20
N HIS A 392 10.21 4.99 -15.86
CA HIS A 392 11.30 5.46 -15.01
C HIS A 392 12.36 4.39 -14.68
N HIS A 393 12.25 3.17 -15.20
CA HIS A 393 13.18 2.07 -14.89
C HIS A 393 14.65 2.44 -15.12
N GLY A 394 14.97 3.18 -16.18
CA GLY A 394 16.32 3.66 -16.47
C GLY A 394 16.88 4.70 -15.49
N TYR A 395 16.04 5.23 -14.58
CA TYR A 395 16.41 6.28 -13.64
C TYR A 395 16.84 5.74 -12.26
N ILE A 396 16.50 4.49 -11.97
CA ILE A 396 16.73 3.84 -10.65
C ILE A 396 18.18 3.93 -10.20
N GLY A 397 19.12 3.58 -11.07
CA GLY A 397 20.54 3.57 -10.70
C GLY A 397 21.09 4.95 -10.33
N ARG A 398 20.59 6.01 -10.98
CA ARG A 398 20.90 7.41 -10.61
C ARG A 398 20.45 7.74 -9.20
N MET A 399 19.21 7.41 -8.88
CA MET A 399 18.63 7.65 -7.57
C MET A 399 19.38 6.86 -6.49
N MET A 400 19.70 5.59 -6.74
CA MET A 400 20.49 4.78 -5.81
C MET A 400 21.90 5.34 -5.59
N ALA A 401 22.52 5.82 -6.66
CA ALA A 401 23.84 6.46 -6.58
C ALA A 401 23.81 7.75 -5.74
N MET A 402 22.79 8.60 -5.93
CA MET A 402 22.67 9.83 -5.13
C MET A 402 22.40 9.55 -3.65
N CYS A 403 21.59 8.55 -3.33
CA CYS A 403 21.37 8.09 -1.98
C CYS A 403 22.71 7.71 -1.31
N ALA A 404 23.52 6.88 -2.00
CA ALA A 404 24.83 6.47 -1.51
C ALA A 404 25.83 7.62 -1.37
N ALA A 405 25.73 8.67 -2.20
CA ALA A 405 26.61 9.83 -2.14
C ALA A 405 26.46 10.64 -0.85
N PHE A 406 25.28 10.60 -0.22
CA PHE A 406 25.02 11.19 1.09
C PHE A 406 25.39 10.30 2.27
N GLY A 407 25.88 9.09 2.01
CA GLY A 407 26.20 8.10 3.06
C GLY A 407 25.00 7.27 3.48
N ASP A 408 23.85 7.45 2.86
CA ASP A 408 22.66 6.62 3.06
C ASP A 408 22.81 5.27 2.36
N GLU A 409 22.00 4.28 2.76
CA GLU A 409 22.02 2.92 2.25
C GLU A 409 20.89 2.71 1.23
N PRO A 410 21.20 2.59 -0.08
CA PRO A 410 20.21 2.28 -1.11
C PRO A 410 19.49 0.96 -0.82
N GLY A 411 18.16 0.95 -1.00
CA GLY A 411 17.29 -0.16 -0.66
C GLY A 411 16.83 -0.15 0.81
N LYS A 412 17.47 0.62 1.66
CA LYS A 412 17.07 0.81 3.06
C LYS A 412 16.52 2.22 3.30
N ASN A 413 17.35 3.26 3.14
CA ASN A 413 16.90 4.65 3.32
C ASN A 413 16.15 5.18 2.10
N MET A 414 16.43 4.67 0.91
CA MET A 414 15.69 4.93 -0.32
C MET A 414 15.20 3.62 -0.90
N GLN A 415 13.91 3.50 -1.16
CA GLN A 415 13.27 2.37 -1.78
C GLN A 415 12.51 2.84 -3.03
N ILE A 416 12.66 2.11 -4.14
CA ILE A 416 11.98 2.45 -5.40
C ILE A 416 11.13 1.27 -5.83
N LEU A 417 9.83 1.51 -5.95
CA LEU A 417 8.84 0.55 -6.43
C LEU A 417 8.43 0.93 -7.84
N ILE A 418 8.52 0.00 -8.79
CA ILE A 418 8.20 0.24 -10.20
C ILE A 418 6.85 -0.39 -10.54
N GLY A 419 5.89 0.48 -10.86
CA GLY A 419 4.55 0.07 -11.25
C GLY A 419 4.47 -0.36 -12.71
N GLN A 420 3.95 -1.58 -12.94
CA GLN A 420 3.72 -2.09 -14.28
C GLN A 420 2.40 -1.56 -14.88
N LEU A 421 2.25 -1.74 -16.19
CA LEU A 421 1.12 -1.21 -16.96
C LEU A 421 -0.21 -1.87 -16.56
N VAL A 422 -1.28 -1.08 -16.69
CA VAL A 422 -2.68 -1.52 -16.58
C VAL A 422 -3.29 -1.56 -17.97
N ASN A 423 -3.83 -2.71 -18.36
CA ASN A 423 -4.58 -2.86 -19.59
C ASN A 423 -6.08 -2.86 -19.28
N VAL A 424 -6.86 -2.11 -20.05
CA VAL A 424 -8.32 -2.17 -19.97
C VAL A 424 -8.83 -3.21 -20.95
N MET A 425 -9.59 -4.16 -20.44
CA MET A 425 -10.19 -5.24 -21.23
C MET A 425 -11.69 -4.99 -21.42
N LYS A 426 -12.20 -5.34 -22.61
CA LYS A 426 -13.62 -5.42 -22.90
C LYS A 426 -13.86 -6.65 -23.74
N ASP A 427 -14.77 -7.51 -23.30
CA ASP A 427 -15.09 -8.79 -23.99
C ASP A 427 -13.84 -9.65 -24.24
N GLY A 428 -12.91 -9.68 -23.27
CA GLY A 428 -11.66 -10.44 -23.32
C GLY A 428 -10.58 -9.89 -24.29
N LYS A 429 -10.74 -8.66 -24.79
CA LYS A 429 -9.77 -8.01 -25.68
C LYS A 429 -9.27 -6.69 -25.09
N PRO A 430 -7.98 -6.37 -25.24
CA PRO A 430 -7.46 -5.06 -24.84
C PRO A 430 -8.15 -3.95 -25.63
N VAL A 431 -8.60 -2.92 -24.90
CA VAL A 431 -9.22 -1.72 -25.47
C VAL A 431 -8.21 -0.58 -25.42
N ARG A 432 -7.98 0.05 -26.57
CA ARG A 432 -7.12 1.24 -26.60
C ARG A 432 -7.82 2.40 -25.91
N MET A 433 -7.20 2.92 -24.87
CA MET A 433 -7.67 4.11 -24.16
C MET A 433 -7.61 5.33 -25.10
N SER A 434 -8.79 5.90 -25.43
CA SER A 434 -8.88 7.05 -26.33
C SER A 434 -10.19 7.78 -26.11
N LYS A 435 -10.14 9.08 -25.83
CA LYS A 435 -11.33 9.95 -25.71
C LYS A 435 -12.21 9.92 -26.99
N ARG A 436 -11.59 9.80 -28.18
CA ARG A 436 -12.33 9.74 -29.47
C ARG A 436 -13.15 8.47 -29.64
N ALA A 437 -12.75 7.37 -28.96
CA ALA A 437 -13.45 6.10 -28.99
C ALA A 437 -14.48 5.94 -27.86
N GLY A 438 -14.64 6.94 -26.97
CA GLY A 438 -15.53 6.88 -25.81
C GLY A 438 -15.03 5.95 -24.71
N ASN A 439 -13.73 5.65 -24.69
CA ASN A 439 -13.11 4.74 -23.72
C ASN A 439 -12.59 5.51 -22.50
N VAL A 440 -12.51 4.81 -21.36
CA VAL A 440 -11.94 5.32 -20.09
C VAL A 440 -10.50 5.80 -20.31
N VAL A 441 -10.22 7.06 -20.00
CA VAL A 441 -8.90 7.68 -20.19
C VAL A 441 -8.38 8.27 -18.90
N THR A 442 -9.26 8.79 -18.04
CA THR A 442 -8.95 9.45 -16.77
C THR A 442 -9.38 8.62 -15.58
N ILE A 443 -8.90 8.98 -14.39
CA ILE A 443 -9.40 8.40 -13.13
C ILE A 443 -10.90 8.67 -12.97
N ASP A 444 -11.35 9.88 -13.30
CA ASP A 444 -12.77 10.27 -13.21
C ASP A 444 -13.65 9.41 -14.13
N ASP A 445 -13.18 9.11 -15.36
CA ASP A 445 -13.87 8.18 -16.26
C ASP A 445 -14.00 6.77 -15.66
N LEU A 446 -12.91 6.24 -15.06
CA LEU A 446 -12.94 4.92 -14.41
C LEU A 446 -13.95 4.88 -13.28
N VAL A 447 -13.86 5.84 -12.37
CA VAL A 447 -14.75 5.94 -11.21
C VAL A 447 -16.22 6.10 -11.63
N SER A 448 -16.50 6.84 -12.69
CA SER A 448 -17.85 7.02 -13.19
C SER A 448 -18.46 5.73 -13.76
N VAL A 449 -17.64 4.81 -14.28
CA VAL A 449 -18.10 3.55 -14.88
C VAL A 449 -18.27 2.44 -13.83
N VAL A 450 -17.31 2.26 -12.92
CA VAL A 450 -17.31 1.12 -12.00
C VAL A 450 -17.50 1.51 -10.52
N GLY A 451 -17.50 2.79 -10.21
CA GLY A 451 -17.51 3.29 -8.82
C GLY A 451 -16.12 3.26 -8.16
N VAL A 452 -16.00 4.03 -7.06
CA VAL A 452 -14.72 4.18 -6.33
C VAL A 452 -14.28 2.85 -5.73
N ASP A 453 -15.18 2.13 -5.07
CA ASP A 453 -14.88 0.88 -4.36
C ASP A 453 -14.32 -0.18 -5.30
N ALA A 454 -15.00 -0.43 -6.42
CA ALA A 454 -14.55 -1.42 -7.39
C ALA A 454 -13.24 -1.02 -8.07
N ALA A 455 -13.06 0.26 -8.38
CA ALA A 455 -11.83 0.78 -8.97
C ALA A 455 -10.65 0.60 -8.01
N ARG A 456 -10.77 1.05 -6.74
CA ARG A 456 -9.70 0.95 -5.74
C ARG A 456 -9.36 -0.50 -5.42
N TYR A 457 -10.36 -1.31 -5.08
CA TYR A 457 -10.15 -2.72 -4.72
C TYR A 457 -9.45 -3.50 -5.82
N SER A 458 -9.94 -3.37 -7.05
CA SER A 458 -9.37 -4.08 -8.21
C SER A 458 -7.91 -3.71 -8.45
N LEU A 459 -7.59 -2.41 -8.41
CA LEU A 459 -6.23 -1.92 -8.64
C LEU A 459 -5.28 -2.24 -7.48
N ALA A 460 -5.78 -2.28 -6.24
CA ALA A 460 -4.99 -2.65 -5.05
C ALA A 460 -4.78 -4.17 -4.91
N ARG A 461 -5.58 -5.01 -5.59
CA ARG A 461 -5.59 -6.48 -5.45
C ARG A 461 -4.36 -7.16 -6.03
N SER A 462 -3.64 -6.53 -6.95
CA SER A 462 -2.50 -7.13 -7.66
C SER A 462 -1.17 -6.52 -7.23
N ASP A 463 -0.11 -7.33 -7.29
CA ASP A 463 1.26 -6.87 -7.02
C ASP A 463 1.63 -5.72 -7.97
N TYR A 464 2.21 -4.63 -7.41
CA TYR A 464 2.60 -3.43 -8.16
C TYR A 464 3.58 -3.74 -9.31
N ASN A 465 4.44 -4.75 -9.12
CA ASN A 465 5.45 -5.17 -10.09
C ASN A 465 4.92 -6.06 -11.23
N GLN A 466 3.61 -6.37 -11.25
CA GLN A 466 3.01 -7.22 -12.29
C GLN A 466 2.09 -6.41 -13.20
N ASN A 467 2.04 -6.78 -14.48
CA ASN A 467 1.01 -6.26 -15.39
C ASN A 467 -0.36 -6.70 -14.90
N PHE A 468 -1.33 -5.83 -15.06
CA PHE A 468 -2.69 -6.07 -14.58
C PHE A 468 -3.74 -5.72 -15.65
N ASP A 469 -4.67 -6.64 -15.87
CA ASP A 469 -5.77 -6.48 -16.79
C ASP A 469 -7.06 -6.15 -16.04
N ILE A 470 -7.73 -5.05 -16.40
CA ILE A 470 -9.00 -4.63 -15.82
C ILE A 470 -10.14 -4.96 -16.78
N ASP A 471 -11.08 -5.80 -16.32
CA ASP A 471 -12.36 -6.02 -17.00
C ASP A 471 -13.43 -5.12 -16.39
N LEU A 472 -13.80 -4.05 -17.11
CA LEU A 472 -14.77 -3.07 -16.64
C LEU A 472 -16.18 -3.68 -16.44
N ALA A 473 -16.56 -4.66 -17.25
CA ALA A 473 -17.87 -5.31 -17.13
C ALA A 473 -17.96 -6.15 -15.85
N LEU A 474 -16.88 -6.90 -15.54
CA LEU A 474 -16.78 -7.65 -14.30
C LEU A 474 -16.82 -6.72 -13.08
N LEU A 475 -16.06 -5.63 -13.10
CA LEU A 475 -16.00 -4.70 -11.97
C LEU A 475 -17.31 -3.93 -11.73
N ALA A 476 -18.09 -3.70 -12.77
CA ALA A 476 -19.42 -3.11 -12.64
C ALA A 476 -20.51 -4.12 -12.23
N SER A 477 -20.18 -5.43 -12.19
CA SER A 477 -21.16 -6.48 -11.87
C SER A 477 -21.38 -6.62 -10.36
N HIS A 478 -22.62 -6.96 -10.00
CA HIS A 478 -23.03 -7.26 -8.62
C HIS A 478 -23.14 -8.78 -8.43
N THR A 479 -22.06 -9.49 -8.72
CA THR A 479 -21.98 -10.96 -8.64
C THR A 479 -20.80 -11.39 -7.78
N ASN A 480 -20.82 -12.64 -7.32
CA ASN A 480 -19.74 -13.22 -6.53
C ASN A 480 -18.39 -13.32 -7.30
N ASP A 481 -18.43 -13.21 -8.63
CA ASP A 481 -17.22 -13.18 -9.45
C ASP A 481 -16.47 -11.84 -9.34
N ASN A 482 -17.16 -10.78 -8.89
CA ASN A 482 -16.55 -9.50 -8.59
C ASN A 482 -15.96 -9.53 -7.19
N PRO A 483 -14.61 -9.47 -7.04
CA PRO A 483 -13.97 -9.66 -5.73
C PRO A 483 -14.39 -8.65 -4.66
N VAL A 484 -14.58 -7.38 -5.02
CA VAL A 484 -15.01 -6.37 -4.05
C VAL A 484 -16.44 -6.65 -3.58
N TYR A 485 -17.33 -7.00 -4.50
CA TYR A 485 -18.70 -7.37 -4.17
C TYR A 485 -18.74 -8.56 -3.21
N TYR A 486 -17.92 -9.59 -3.47
CA TYR A 486 -17.83 -10.80 -2.63
C TYR A 486 -17.45 -10.48 -1.18
N VAL A 487 -16.44 -9.63 -0.98
CA VAL A 487 -16.01 -9.21 0.37
C VAL A 487 -17.04 -8.30 1.03
N GLN A 488 -17.56 -7.31 0.31
CA GLN A 488 -18.60 -6.41 0.82
C GLN A 488 -19.87 -7.19 1.19
N TYR A 489 -20.22 -8.21 0.43
CA TYR A 489 -21.35 -9.08 0.73
C TYR A 489 -21.15 -9.87 2.02
N ALA A 490 -19.94 -10.30 2.36
CA ALA A 490 -19.65 -10.91 3.65
C ALA A 490 -19.95 -9.94 4.81
N HIS A 491 -19.53 -8.67 4.70
CA HIS A 491 -19.84 -7.64 5.69
C HIS A 491 -21.35 -7.37 5.79
N ALA A 492 -22.04 -7.14 4.67
CA ALA A 492 -23.47 -6.89 4.67
C ALA A 492 -24.29 -8.07 5.24
N ARG A 493 -23.83 -9.33 4.97
CA ARG A 493 -24.39 -10.54 5.54
C ARG A 493 -24.21 -10.60 7.06
N SER A 494 -23.02 -10.26 7.57
CA SER A 494 -22.77 -10.23 9.02
C SER A 494 -23.67 -9.19 9.73
N LYS A 495 -23.85 -8.01 9.13
CA LYS A 495 -24.80 -7.01 9.60
C LYS A 495 -26.26 -7.50 9.59
N ASN A 496 -26.62 -8.37 8.64
CA ASN A 496 -27.94 -8.97 8.62
C ASN A 496 -28.13 -10.00 9.75
N VAL A 497 -27.07 -10.74 10.09
CA VAL A 497 -27.07 -11.65 11.27
C VAL A 497 -27.37 -10.84 12.54
N ASP A 498 -26.74 -9.69 12.75
CA ASP A 498 -26.97 -8.82 13.92
C ASP A 498 -28.42 -8.37 13.99
N ARG A 499 -29.00 -7.90 12.87
CA ARG A 499 -30.40 -7.48 12.80
C ARG A 499 -31.36 -8.63 13.16
N ASN A 500 -31.08 -9.81 12.65
CA ASN A 500 -31.89 -11.00 12.92
C ASN A 500 -31.74 -11.46 14.38
N ALA A 501 -30.54 -11.41 14.94
CA ALA A 501 -30.28 -11.75 16.34
C ALA A 501 -31.02 -10.77 17.28
N ALA A 502 -30.94 -9.47 17.01
CA ALA A 502 -31.68 -8.46 17.78
C ALA A 502 -33.21 -8.69 17.72
N ALA A 503 -33.75 -9.01 16.53
CA ALA A 503 -35.15 -9.33 16.37
C ALA A 503 -35.56 -10.62 17.12
N ALA A 504 -34.63 -11.55 17.30
CA ALA A 504 -34.80 -12.80 18.04
C ALA A 504 -34.54 -12.66 19.55
N GLY A 505 -34.11 -11.48 20.02
CA GLY A 505 -33.75 -11.25 21.43
C GLY A 505 -32.47 -11.95 21.87
N ILE A 506 -31.60 -12.33 20.93
CA ILE A 506 -30.30 -12.94 21.22
C ILE A 506 -29.30 -11.84 21.53
N SER A 507 -28.66 -11.94 22.71
CA SER A 507 -27.57 -11.07 23.13
C SER A 507 -26.30 -11.88 23.31
N TYR A 508 -25.15 -11.28 23.04
CA TYR A 508 -23.84 -11.85 23.32
C TYR A 508 -23.23 -11.38 24.66
N GLU A 509 -23.99 -10.64 25.46
CA GLU A 509 -23.54 -10.21 26.77
C GLU A 509 -23.31 -11.45 27.67
N GLY A 510 -22.09 -11.60 28.17
CA GLY A 510 -21.69 -12.77 28.95
C GLY A 510 -21.55 -14.07 28.13
N ALA A 511 -21.38 -14.00 26.80
CA ALA A 511 -21.20 -15.16 25.96
C ALA A 511 -19.99 -16.01 26.37
N ASP A 512 -20.19 -17.30 26.54
CA ASP A 512 -19.11 -18.26 26.78
C ASP A 512 -18.44 -18.65 25.46
N LEU A 513 -17.28 -18.05 25.19
CA LEU A 513 -16.53 -18.26 23.94
C LEU A 513 -15.87 -19.65 23.87
N ALA A 514 -15.82 -20.42 24.97
CA ALA A 514 -15.37 -21.82 24.95
C ALA A 514 -16.31 -22.73 24.14
N LEU A 515 -17.52 -22.27 23.87
CA LEU A 515 -18.49 -22.95 23.00
C LEU A 515 -18.20 -22.82 21.49
N LEU A 516 -17.20 -22.05 21.10
CA LEU A 516 -16.67 -21.98 19.72
C LEU A 516 -15.66 -23.13 19.53
N ASP A 517 -16.17 -24.36 19.41
CA ASP A 517 -15.38 -25.58 19.47
C ASP A 517 -15.52 -26.48 18.22
N THR A 518 -16.26 -26.05 17.21
CA THR A 518 -16.35 -26.75 15.93
C THR A 518 -15.15 -26.45 15.01
N GLU A 519 -14.89 -27.33 14.06
CA GLU A 519 -13.84 -27.13 13.05
C GLU A 519 -14.08 -25.81 12.27
N ALA A 520 -15.33 -25.52 11.93
CA ALA A 520 -15.69 -24.31 11.21
C ALA A 520 -15.48 -23.03 12.07
N ASP A 521 -15.80 -23.09 13.38
CA ASP A 521 -15.49 -22.01 14.32
C ASP A 521 -13.97 -21.78 14.38
N GLY A 522 -13.18 -22.85 14.44
CA GLY A 522 -11.72 -22.82 14.48
C GLY A 522 -11.10 -22.18 13.23
N GLU A 523 -11.61 -22.49 12.03
CA GLU A 523 -11.15 -21.84 10.77
C GLU A 523 -11.34 -20.32 10.81
N VAL A 524 -12.49 -19.84 11.30
CA VAL A 524 -12.76 -18.39 11.42
C VAL A 524 -11.84 -17.76 12.48
N LEU A 525 -11.69 -18.38 13.65
CA LEU A 525 -10.80 -17.91 14.72
C LEU A 525 -9.35 -17.79 14.23
N ALA A 526 -8.86 -18.79 13.49
CA ALA A 526 -7.53 -18.80 12.92
C ALA A 526 -7.34 -17.66 11.89
N ALA A 527 -8.34 -17.40 11.05
CA ALA A 527 -8.32 -16.31 10.10
C ALA A 527 -8.27 -14.94 10.82
N LEU A 528 -9.10 -14.73 11.86
CA LEU A 528 -9.08 -13.48 12.64
C LEU A 528 -7.74 -13.24 13.33
N ALA A 529 -7.13 -14.27 13.93
CA ALA A 529 -5.84 -14.18 14.59
C ALA A 529 -4.69 -13.80 13.63
N GLN A 530 -4.85 -14.06 12.34
CA GLN A 530 -3.83 -13.82 11.33
C GLN A 530 -3.75 -12.35 10.91
N PHE A 531 -4.83 -11.56 11.02
CA PHE A 531 -4.94 -10.23 10.45
C PHE A 531 -3.78 -9.28 10.82
N PRO A 532 -3.40 -9.11 12.11
CA PRO A 532 -2.29 -8.23 12.46
C PRO A 532 -0.95 -8.65 11.82
N SER A 533 -0.69 -9.96 11.73
CA SER A 533 0.52 -10.51 11.09
C SER A 533 0.52 -10.30 9.58
N VAL A 534 -0.65 -10.34 8.94
CA VAL A 534 -0.77 -10.03 7.49
C VAL A 534 -0.40 -8.58 7.23
N LEU A 535 -0.85 -7.65 8.08
CA LEU A 535 -0.51 -6.23 7.94
C LEU A 535 0.98 -5.99 8.14
N ALA A 536 1.60 -6.57 9.16
CA ALA A 536 3.04 -6.48 9.39
C ALA A 536 3.83 -7.02 8.17
N THR A 537 3.45 -8.18 7.65
CA THR A 537 4.09 -8.77 6.45
C THR A 537 3.86 -7.92 5.19
N ALA A 538 2.65 -7.38 5.01
CA ALA A 538 2.35 -6.50 3.88
C ALA A 538 3.16 -5.20 3.94
N ALA A 539 3.40 -4.67 5.14
CA ALA A 539 4.26 -3.52 5.37
C ALA A 539 5.74 -3.84 5.06
N ASP A 540 6.28 -4.94 5.61
CA ASP A 540 7.68 -5.35 5.42
C ASP A 540 8.01 -5.61 3.95
N ASP A 541 7.11 -6.26 3.22
CA ASP A 541 7.30 -6.60 1.82
C ASP A 541 6.92 -5.47 0.85
N ARG A 542 6.32 -4.37 1.33
CA ARG A 542 5.73 -3.29 0.51
C ARG A 542 4.66 -3.82 -0.45
N GLN A 543 3.84 -4.77 0.03
CA GLN A 543 2.86 -5.51 -0.76
C GLN A 543 1.44 -5.35 -0.19
N PRO A 544 0.81 -4.17 -0.32
CA PRO A 544 -0.53 -3.92 0.22
C PRO A 544 -1.61 -4.84 -0.37
N HIS A 545 -1.40 -5.42 -1.57
CA HIS A 545 -2.31 -6.39 -2.18
C HIS A 545 -2.53 -7.66 -1.33
N LYS A 546 -1.66 -7.96 -0.35
CA LYS A 546 -1.85 -9.05 0.61
C LYS A 546 -3.09 -8.85 1.48
N VAL A 547 -3.47 -7.59 1.74
CA VAL A 547 -4.69 -7.27 2.49
C VAL A 547 -5.93 -7.67 1.70
N ALA A 548 -6.00 -7.34 0.40
CA ALA A 548 -7.12 -7.75 -0.45
C ALA A 548 -7.26 -9.27 -0.54
N ARG A 549 -6.14 -9.99 -0.71
CA ARG A 549 -6.13 -11.47 -0.71
C ARG A 549 -6.63 -12.05 0.60
N TYR A 550 -6.14 -11.52 1.72
CA TYR A 550 -6.59 -11.93 3.04
C TYR A 550 -8.11 -11.72 3.22
N LEU A 551 -8.64 -10.58 2.77
CA LEU A 551 -10.08 -10.32 2.86
C LEU A 551 -10.92 -11.28 2.03
N GLU A 552 -10.46 -11.68 0.85
CA GLU A 552 -11.12 -12.69 0.02
C GLU A 552 -11.14 -14.05 0.72
N GLU A 553 -10.04 -14.45 1.35
CA GLU A 553 -9.92 -15.69 2.13
C GLU A 553 -10.81 -15.65 3.37
N LEU A 554 -10.81 -14.55 4.12
CA LEU A 554 -11.68 -14.36 5.29
C LEU A 554 -13.17 -14.39 4.89
N ALA A 555 -13.53 -13.72 3.79
CA ALA A 555 -14.91 -13.74 3.28
C ALA A 555 -15.34 -15.17 2.88
N ALA A 556 -14.46 -15.92 2.21
CA ALA A 556 -14.73 -17.31 1.84
C ALA A 556 -14.92 -18.20 3.07
N THR A 557 -14.05 -18.07 4.08
CA THR A 557 -14.13 -18.78 5.36
C THR A 557 -15.42 -18.42 6.09
N TYR A 558 -15.77 -17.13 6.15
CA TYR A 558 -17.02 -16.68 6.77
C TYR A 558 -18.27 -17.20 6.04
N HIS A 559 -18.29 -17.19 4.70
CA HIS A 559 -19.41 -17.73 3.94
C HIS A 559 -19.58 -19.25 4.13
N LYS A 560 -18.46 -20.00 4.18
CA LYS A 560 -18.46 -21.42 4.52
C LYS A 560 -19.03 -21.65 5.92
N TRP A 561 -18.52 -20.93 6.91
CA TRP A 561 -18.98 -20.99 8.30
C TRP A 561 -20.48 -20.68 8.43
N TYR A 562 -20.93 -19.58 7.82
CA TYR A 562 -22.34 -19.18 7.82
C TYR A 562 -23.28 -20.25 7.23
N ASN A 563 -22.82 -21.02 6.25
CA ASN A 563 -23.63 -22.05 5.60
C ASN A 563 -23.76 -23.34 6.47
N VAL A 564 -22.79 -23.63 7.32
CA VAL A 564 -22.76 -24.84 8.13
C VAL A 564 -23.18 -24.60 9.58
N GLU A 565 -22.86 -23.39 10.10
CA GLU A 565 -23.12 -23.01 11.47
C GLU A 565 -24.23 -21.97 11.57
N ARG A 566 -25.21 -22.22 12.43
CA ARG A 566 -26.29 -21.23 12.65
C ARG A 566 -25.98 -20.35 13.83
N VAL A 567 -26.23 -19.06 13.65
CA VAL A 567 -26.18 -18.05 14.70
C VAL A 567 -27.58 -17.77 15.24
N VAL A 568 -28.55 -17.61 14.33
CA VAL A 568 -29.94 -17.30 14.68
C VAL A 568 -30.85 -18.48 14.32
N PRO A 569 -31.80 -18.84 15.18
CA PRO A 569 -32.76 -19.91 14.90
C PRO A 569 -33.57 -19.64 13.63
N MET A 570 -33.78 -20.68 12.82
CA MET A 570 -34.46 -20.57 11.52
C MET A 570 -35.89 -20.03 11.60
N ALA A 571 -36.61 -20.35 12.68
CA ALA A 571 -37.99 -19.89 12.86
C ALA A 571 -38.14 -18.35 12.89
N LEU A 572 -37.04 -17.59 13.05
CA LEU A 572 -37.02 -16.15 13.18
C LEU A 572 -36.44 -15.47 11.95
N THR A 573 -35.71 -16.20 11.10
CA THR A 573 -34.96 -15.60 10.00
C THR A 573 -35.74 -15.49 8.70
N ASP A 574 -36.77 -16.34 8.46
CA ASP A 574 -37.51 -16.30 7.21
C ASP A 574 -38.93 -16.87 7.32
N PRO A 575 -39.95 -16.00 7.53
CA PRO A 575 -41.35 -16.41 7.51
C PRO A 575 -41.84 -16.90 6.13
N GLU A 576 -41.18 -16.50 5.02
CA GLU A 576 -41.61 -16.79 3.66
C GLU A 576 -41.01 -18.12 3.12
N THR A 577 -39.86 -18.56 3.63
CA THR A 577 -39.26 -19.87 3.28
C THR A 577 -39.88 -21.06 4.01
N ARG A 578 -41.02 -20.89 4.65
CA ARG A 578 -41.86 -21.95 5.14
C ARG A 578 -42.50 -22.73 3.98
N GLY A 579 -41.63 -23.39 3.18
CA GLY A 579 -42.12 -24.39 2.22
C GLY A 579 -42.86 -25.51 2.92
N ASP A 580 -43.76 -26.22 2.19
CA ASP A 580 -44.61 -27.28 2.71
C ASP A 580 -43.88 -28.58 3.09
N ASP A 581 -42.55 -28.59 3.07
CA ASP A 581 -41.74 -29.77 3.41
C ASP A 581 -41.42 -29.80 4.91
N GLU A 582 -42.28 -30.50 5.66
CA GLU A 582 -42.12 -30.66 7.14
C GLU A 582 -40.83 -31.39 7.51
N ALA A 583 -40.34 -32.33 6.71
CA ALA A 583 -39.11 -33.08 6.99
C ALA A 583 -37.89 -32.17 6.86
N ARG A 584 -37.90 -31.27 5.86
CA ARG A 584 -36.84 -30.25 5.69
C ARG A 584 -36.86 -29.25 6.82
N LYS A 585 -38.03 -28.80 7.26
CA LYS A 585 -38.20 -27.91 8.41
C LYS A 585 -37.68 -28.56 9.70
N ALA A 586 -38.00 -29.82 9.93
CA ALA A 586 -37.55 -30.54 11.13
C ALA A 586 -36.01 -30.68 11.14
N LEU A 587 -35.40 -31.00 10.00
CA LEU A 587 -33.96 -31.10 9.86
C LEU A 587 -33.27 -29.75 10.08
N GLU A 588 -33.86 -28.68 9.58
CA GLU A 588 -33.35 -27.33 9.73
C GLU A 588 -33.50 -26.79 11.17
N ILE A 589 -34.60 -27.14 11.86
CA ILE A 589 -34.80 -26.82 13.27
C ILE A 589 -33.80 -27.58 14.14
N ALA A 590 -33.49 -28.83 13.81
CA ALA A 590 -32.49 -29.63 14.52
C ALA A 590 -31.06 -29.05 14.45
N LYS A 591 -30.79 -28.17 13.48
CA LYS A 591 -29.50 -27.43 13.36
C LYS A 591 -29.48 -26.15 14.18
N ASN A 592 -30.55 -25.73 14.83
CA ASN A 592 -30.56 -24.53 15.63
C ASN A 592 -29.59 -24.68 16.81
N PRO A 593 -28.73 -23.65 17.06
CA PRO A 593 -27.81 -23.71 18.17
C PRO A 593 -28.54 -23.56 19.50
N GLU A 594 -27.99 -24.14 20.55
CA GLU A 594 -28.36 -23.81 21.93
C GLU A 594 -28.15 -22.32 22.17
N PRO A 595 -28.98 -21.63 22.99
CA PRO A 595 -28.89 -20.18 23.18
C PRO A 595 -27.51 -19.67 23.57
N ALA A 596 -26.77 -20.40 24.40
CA ALA A 596 -25.41 -20.02 24.79
C ALA A 596 -24.43 -20.10 23.62
N ARG A 597 -24.55 -21.11 22.75
CA ARG A 597 -23.74 -21.25 21.54
C ARG A 597 -24.10 -20.17 20.49
N ALA A 598 -25.40 -19.84 20.37
CA ALA A 598 -25.88 -18.75 19.54
C ALA A 598 -25.22 -17.40 19.95
N ALA A 599 -25.16 -17.12 21.25
CA ALA A 599 -24.52 -15.93 21.80
C ALA A 599 -23.00 -15.90 21.49
N ALA A 600 -22.29 -17.02 21.67
CA ALA A 600 -20.87 -17.13 21.34
C ALA A 600 -20.62 -16.88 19.85
N ARG A 601 -21.41 -17.49 18.96
CA ARG A 601 -21.32 -17.31 17.51
C ARG A 601 -21.69 -15.90 17.05
N LEU A 602 -22.64 -15.25 17.72
CA LEU A 602 -22.96 -13.85 17.44
C LEU A 602 -21.75 -12.95 17.76
N LYS A 603 -21.04 -13.22 18.86
CA LYS A 603 -19.82 -12.50 19.20
C LYS A 603 -18.70 -12.73 18.19
N LEU A 604 -18.55 -13.95 17.67
CA LEU A 604 -17.63 -14.26 16.59
C LEU A 604 -18.01 -13.54 15.29
N ASN A 605 -19.30 -13.45 14.96
CA ASN A 605 -19.81 -12.68 13.82
C ASN A 605 -19.40 -11.20 13.89
N ASP A 606 -19.51 -10.56 15.07
CA ASP A 606 -19.08 -9.19 15.28
C ASP A 606 -17.58 -9.00 15.06
N ALA A 607 -16.76 -9.97 15.52
CA ALA A 607 -15.32 -9.96 15.30
C ALA A 607 -14.97 -10.02 13.80
N VAL A 608 -15.62 -10.90 13.04
CA VAL A 608 -15.45 -10.99 11.57
C VAL A 608 -15.85 -9.68 10.91
N GLN A 609 -16.98 -9.12 11.30
CA GLN A 609 -17.51 -7.86 10.78
C GLN A 609 -16.50 -6.71 10.96
N GLN A 610 -15.92 -6.59 12.16
CA GLN A 610 -14.93 -5.56 12.47
C GLN A 610 -13.67 -5.74 11.62
N VAL A 611 -13.16 -6.96 11.48
CA VAL A 611 -11.93 -7.24 10.71
C VAL A 611 -12.14 -6.98 9.21
N ILE A 612 -13.29 -7.37 8.64
CA ILE A 612 -13.60 -7.06 7.24
C ILE A 612 -13.70 -5.56 7.04
N ALA A 613 -14.36 -4.83 7.94
CA ALA A 613 -14.48 -3.37 7.85
C ALA A 613 -13.11 -2.69 7.90
N ASN A 614 -12.24 -3.10 8.84
CA ASN A 614 -10.88 -2.57 8.97
C ASN A 614 -10.03 -2.84 7.71
N GLY A 615 -10.09 -4.06 7.18
CA GLY A 615 -9.35 -4.40 5.97
C GLY A 615 -9.83 -3.66 4.72
N LEU A 616 -11.15 -3.45 4.59
CA LEU A 616 -11.72 -2.63 3.51
C LEU A 616 -11.31 -1.16 3.64
N ASP A 617 -11.31 -0.60 4.84
CA ASP A 617 -10.87 0.76 5.12
C ASP A 617 -9.41 0.99 4.72
N LEU A 618 -8.51 0.05 5.03
CA LEU A 618 -7.10 0.06 4.59
C LEU A 618 -6.94 0.11 3.06
N LEU A 619 -7.91 -0.43 2.32
CA LEU A 619 -7.95 -0.36 0.86
C LEU A 619 -8.69 0.90 0.35
N GLY A 620 -9.21 1.74 1.25
CA GLY A 620 -10.05 2.89 0.94
C GLY A 620 -11.38 2.50 0.30
N VAL A 621 -11.94 1.35 0.71
CA VAL A 621 -13.17 0.75 0.21
C VAL A 621 -14.22 0.74 1.33
N THR A 622 -15.47 1.05 1.01
CA THR A 622 -16.54 1.07 2.00
C THR A 622 -16.95 -0.34 2.44
N ALA A 623 -17.41 -0.46 3.68
CA ALA A 623 -18.01 -1.65 4.25
C ALA A 623 -19.54 -1.46 4.36
N PRO A 624 -20.34 -1.80 3.33
CA PRO A 624 -21.77 -1.54 3.31
C PRO A 624 -22.51 -2.42 4.32
N GLU A 625 -23.54 -1.87 4.93
CA GLU A 625 -24.40 -2.62 5.85
C GLU A 625 -25.52 -3.40 5.14
N LYS A 626 -25.81 -3.04 3.91
CA LYS A 626 -26.85 -3.65 3.04
C LYS A 626 -26.36 -3.66 1.60
N MET A 627 -26.63 -4.72 0.91
CA MET A 627 -26.38 -4.91 -0.52
C MET A 627 -27.57 -5.52 -1.21
#